data_d950b6b7294dc1d0a14c5b13f800f64a
#
_entry.id   d950b6b7294dc1d0a14c5b13f800f64a
#
_cell.length_a   1.000
_cell.length_b   1.000
_cell.length_c   1.000
_cell.angle_alpha   90.00
_cell.angle_beta   90.00
_cell.angle_gamma   90.00
#
_symmetry.space_group_name_H-M   'P 1'
#
loop_
_entity.id
_entity.type
_entity.pdbx_description
1 polymer ?
#
loop_
_entity_poly.entity_id
_entity_poly.type
_entity_poly.pdbx_seq_one_letter_code
_entity_poly.pdbx_strand_id
1 'polypeptide(L)'
;MMKNGVVVITGASSGIGKSTAEYLSKKGFTVYALARRMDKLEDLIPLGIKPLFLDVTNETSIKVAIQEIYETEGRIDVLFNNAGYGLYGPIEDVDLKDARDQFEVNLFGLANMIKHVLPIMRNQGSGKIINTSSIGGKVASLLGGWYHASKFALEGFSDSLRIELKQFGIQVVLIQPGLIKTEFMQRTYDYASKIDAQSPYQDTIAHVMKSAERDYLTGKVGSNPIVVAKVVYKAIKARRPKTRYRMGKLSFIALTARKILPDKWLDYILLKR
;
A
#
# COMPACT_ATOMS: atom_id res chain seq x y z
N MET A 1 6.81 0.23 26.15
CA MET A 1 6.83 1.10 24.95
C MET A 1 7.91 0.58 24.04
N MET A 2 7.62 0.23 22.80
CA MET A 2 8.65 -0.16 21.81
C MET A 2 9.52 1.08 21.49
N LYS A 3 10.57 1.28 22.25
CA LYS A 3 11.64 2.21 21.91
C LYS A 3 12.66 1.39 21.18
N ASN A 4 12.91 1.36 19.99
CA ASN A 4 13.85 0.57 19.18
C ASN A 4 13.31 -0.76 18.60
N GLY A 5 12.03 -0.85 18.28
CA GLY A 5 11.50 -2.02 17.55
C GLY A 5 12.01 -2.10 16.11
N VAL A 6 12.10 -3.33 15.60
CA VAL A 6 12.49 -3.63 14.21
C VAL A 6 11.27 -3.51 13.29
N VAL A 7 11.38 -2.65 12.27
CA VAL A 7 10.32 -2.37 11.30
C VAL A 7 10.78 -2.77 9.91
N VAL A 8 10.04 -3.64 9.27
CA VAL A 8 10.25 -4.07 7.89
C VAL A 8 9.25 -3.38 6.99
N ILE A 9 9.72 -2.67 5.95
CA ILE A 9 8.89 -1.88 5.04
C ILE A 9 9.09 -2.34 3.61
N THR A 10 8.03 -2.85 2.96
CA THR A 10 8.08 -3.21 1.55
C THR A 10 7.74 -2.01 0.65
N GLY A 11 8.30 -1.95 -0.56
CA GLY A 11 8.08 -0.83 -1.48
C GLY A 11 8.66 0.49 -0.97
N ALA A 12 9.80 0.44 -0.27
CA ALA A 12 10.40 1.59 0.39
C ALA A 12 11.25 2.49 -0.53
N SER A 13 11.38 2.16 -1.81
CA SER A 13 12.20 2.95 -2.75
C SER A 13 11.61 4.31 -3.13
N SER A 14 10.33 4.56 -2.87
CA SER A 14 9.67 5.84 -3.18
C SER A 14 8.39 6.07 -2.36
N GLY A 15 7.81 7.24 -2.50
CA GLY A 15 6.47 7.59 -2.04
C GLY A 15 6.22 7.35 -0.55
N ILE A 16 5.15 6.61 -0.24
CA ILE A 16 4.72 6.34 1.13
C ILE A 16 5.76 5.51 1.89
N GLY A 17 6.33 4.47 1.25
CA GLY A 17 7.31 3.59 1.87
C GLY A 17 8.58 4.35 2.26
N LYS A 18 9.17 5.11 1.33
CA LYS A 18 10.37 5.95 1.58
C LYS A 18 10.12 6.94 2.71
N SER A 19 9.03 7.71 2.61
CA SER A 19 8.68 8.71 3.63
C SER A 19 8.43 8.09 5.02
N THR A 20 7.88 6.85 5.06
CA THR A 20 7.67 6.14 6.31
C THR A 20 8.99 5.63 6.89
N ALA A 21 9.88 5.10 6.05
CA ALA A 21 11.21 4.65 6.47
C ALA A 21 12.00 5.80 7.11
N GLU A 22 12.09 6.93 6.42
CA GLU A 22 12.75 8.15 6.91
C GLU A 22 12.15 8.65 8.24
N TYR A 23 10.81 8.67 8.33
CA TYR A 23 10.14 9.15 9.53
C TYR A 23 10.37 8.23 10.72
N LEU A 24 10.30 6.91 10.54
CA LEU A 24 10.47 5.94 11.61
C LEU A 24 11.93 5.84 12.07
N SER A 25 12.91 5.94 11.16
CA SER A 25 14.33 6.03 11.54
C SER A 25 14.58 7.24 12.44
N LYS A 26 14.08 8.44 12.07
CA LYS A 26 14.14 9.64 12.92
C LYS A 26 13.43 9.50 14.27
N LYS A 27 12.55 8.51 14.41
CA LYS A 27 11.87 8.17 15.68
C LYS A 27 12.60 7.08 16.49
N GLY A 28 13.77 6.64 16.05
CA GLY A 28 14.65 5.70 16.73
C GLY A 28 14.27 4.23 16.55
N PHE A 29 13.53 3.88 15.49
CA PHE A 29 13.30 2.50 15.09
C PHE A 29 14.48 1.97 14.26
N THR A 30 14.76 0.67 14.40
CA THR A 30 15.59 -0.05 13.42
C THR A 30 14.72 -0.32 12.20
N VAL A 31 15.03 0.31 11.07
CA VAL A 31 14.21 0.25 9.86
C VAL A 31 14.94 -0.51 8.75
N TYR A 32 14.29 -1.54 8.25
CA TYR A 32 14.68 -2.24 7.03
C TYR A 32 13.79 -1.78 5.88
N ALA A 33 14.41 -1.17 4.87
CA ALA A 33 13.75 -0.68 3.67
C ALA A 33 13.93 -1.66 2.53
N LEU A 34 12.84 -2.28 2.08
CA LEU A 34 12.87 -3.35 1.11
C LEU A 34 12.23 -2.93 -0.22
N ALA A 35 12.93 -3.14 -1.34
CA ALA A 35 12.44 -2.90 -2.69
C ALA A 35 13.33 -3.58 -3.74
N ARG A 36 12.87 -3.61 -5.01
CA ARG A 36 13.66 -4.08 -6.16
C ARG A 36 14.72 -3.06 -6.60
N ARG A 37 14.41 -1.76 -6.46
CA ARG A 37 15.28 -0.64 -6.88
C ARG A 37 16.27 -0.31 -5.78
N MET A 38 17.41 -1.01 -5.77
CA MET A 38 18.44 -0.82 -4.75
C MET A 38 19.10 0.57 -4.84
N ASP A 39 19.32 1.08 -6.05
CA ASP A 39 19.81 2.43 -6.31
C ASP A 39 19.04 3.52 -5.53
N LYS A 40 17.72 3.36 -5.45
CA LYS A 40 16.84 4.28 -4.69
C LYS A 40 16.86 4.06 -3.18
N LEU A 41 17.31 2.90 -2.72
CA LEU A 41 17.40 2.60 -1.29
C LEU A 41 18.74 3.05 -0.70
N GLU A 42 19.79 3.10 -1.50
CA GLU A 42 21.12 3.55 -1.05
C GLU A 42 21.09 4.98 -0.48
N ASP A 43 20.24 5.86 -1.03
CA ASP A 43 19.98 7.20 -0.49
C ASP A 43 19.52 7.21 0.98
N LEU A 44 19.03 6.07 1.49
CA LEU A 44 18.49 5.94 2.84
C LEU A 44 19.56 5.52 3.87
N ILE A 45 20.71 5.00 3.42
CA ILE A 45 21.79 4.51 4.30
C ILE A 45 22.31 5.61 5.25
N PRO A 46 22.55 6.85 4.78
CA PRO A 46 23.01 7.93 5.68
C PRO A 46 22.03 8.28 6.80
N LEU A 47 20.76 7.84 6.66
CA LEU A 47 19.73 8.02 7.69
C LEU A 47 19.66 6.84 8.67
N GLY A 48 20.60 5.90 8.62
CA GLY A 48 20.65 4.70 9.47
C GLY A 48 19.58 3.66 9.09
N ILE A 49 19.05 3.73 7.86
CA ILE A 49 18.08 2.77 7.34
C ILE A 49 18.84 1.66 6.62
N LYS A 50 18.45 0.41 6.85
CA LYS A 50 19.09 -0.78 6.28
C LYS A 50 18.36 -1.20 5.00
N PRO A 51 18.99 -1.03 3.81
CA PRO A 51 18.36 -1.43 2.55
C PRO A 51 18.54 -2.93 2.32
N LEU A 52 17.49 -3.60 1.81
CA LEU A 52 17.56 -4.97 1.34
C LEU A 52 16.80 -5.13 0.01
N PHE A 53 17.35 -5.96 -0.86
CA PHE A 53 16.64 -6.34 -2.08
C PHE A 53 15.42 -7.18 -1.78
N LEU A 54 14.30 -6.85 -2.39
CA LEU A 54 13.08 -7.64 -2.29
C LEU A 54 12.23 -7.53 -3.55
N ASP A 55 11.92 -8.67 -4.14
CA ASP A 55 10.77 -8.84 -5.02
C ASP A 55 9.67 -9.59 -4.29
N VAL A 56 8.57 -8.93 -4.01
CA VAL A 56 7.43 -9.53 -3.27
C VAL A 56 6.72 -10.64 -4.05
N THR A 57 6.95 -10.75 -5.36
CA THR A 57 6.41 -11.83 -6.20
C THR A 57 7.30 -13.07 -6.21
N ASN A 58 8.49 -13.00 -5.62
CA ASN A 58 9.45 -14.09 -5.55
C ASN A 58 9.60 -14.60 -4.11
N GLU A 59 9.10 -15.81 -3.84
CA GLU A 59 9.15 -16.42 -2.50
C GLU A 59 10.57 -16.58 -1.97
N THR A 60 11.53 -16.93 -2.83
CA THR A 60 12.94 -17.06 -2.43
C THR A 60 13.51 -15.71 -1.99
N SER A 61 13.22 -14.64 -2.72
CA SER A 61 13.63 -13.29 -2.35
C SER A 61 13.06 -12.89 -0.99
N ILE A 62 11.79 -13.21 -0.72
CA ILE A 62 11.15 -12.95 0.58
C ILE A 62 11.84 -13.72 1.69
N LYS A 63 12.05 -15.03 1.49
CA LYS A 63 12.67 -15.90 2.48
C LYS A 63 14.07 -15.43 2.86
N VAL A 64 14.89 -15.12 1.88
CA VAL A 64 16.27 -14.61 2.10
C VAL A 64 16.24 -13.31 2.89
N ALA A 65 15.44 -12.33 2.48
CA ALA A 65 15.36 -11.04 3.16
C ALA A 65 14.86 -11.15 4.62
N ILE A 66 13.83 -11.95 4.87
CA ILE A 66 13.28 -12.14 6.22
C ILE A 66 14.26 -12.90 7.12
N GLN A 67 14.95 -13.90 6.56
CA GLN A 67 15.96 -14.65 7.30
C GLN A 67 17.14 -13.78 7.71
N GLU A 68 17.68 -12.96 6.78
CA GLU A 68 18.78 -12.03 7.06
C GLU A 68 18.40 -11.03 8.17
N ILE A 69 17.19 -10.49 8.14
CA ILE A 69 16.69 -9.58 9.19
C ILE A 69 16.61 -10.33 10.53
N TYR A 70 16.08 -11.55 10.54
CA TYR A 70 15.91 -12.30 11.76
C TYR A 70 17.24 -12.76 12.36
N GLU A 71 18.21 -13.18 11.56
CA GLU A 71 19.56 -13.53 11.99
C GLU A 71 20.30 -12.33 12.60
N THR A 72 20.07 -11.13 12.04
CA THR A 72 20.72 -9.89 12.53
C THR A 72 20.07 -9.35 13.80
N GLU A 73 18.76 -9.35 13.89
CA GLU A 73 18.01 -8.63 14.94
C GLU A 73 17.35 -9.55 15.97
N GLY A 74 17.19 -10.85 15.66
CA GLY A 74 16.49 -11.82 16.48
C GLY A 74 14.97 -11.58 16.60
N ARG A 75 14.45 -10.55 15.91
CA ARG A 75 13.04 -10.15 16.02
C ARG A 75 12.55 -9.34 14.83
N ILE A 76 11.23 -9.32 14.63
CA ILE A 76 10.51 -8.39 13.75
C ILE A 76 9.26 -7.90 14.49
N ASP A 77 9.23 -6.62 14.82
CA ASP A 77 8.11 -6.05 15.59
C ASP A 77 6.97 -5.54 14.71
N VAL A 78 7.33 -5.01 13.53
CA VAL A 78 6.36 -4.44 12.60
C VAL A 78 6.70 -4.86 11.18
N LEU A 79 5.69 -5.37 10.48
CA LEU A 79 5.70 -5.53 9.04
C LEU A 79 4.78 -4.47 8.43
N PHE A 80 5.34 -3.53 7.68
CA PHE A 80 4.56 -2.58 6.89
C PHE A 80 4.56 -2.99 5.42
N ASN A 81 3.52 -3.67 5.01
CA ASN A 81 3.25 -4.05 3.62
C ASN A 81 2.75 -2.84 2.85
N ASN A 82 3.65 -2.22 2.09
CA ASN A 82 3.35 -1.05 1.32
C ASN A 82 3.65 -1.22 -0.18
N ALA A 83 4.38 -2.24 -0.59
CA ALA A 83 4.59 -2.55 -2.01
C ALA A 83 3.23 -2.72 -2.72
N GLY A 84 3.10 -2.07 -3.87
CA GLY A 84 1.88 -2.11 -4.66
C GLY A 84 1.88 -1.05 -5.76
N TYR A 85 1.03 -1.24 -6.76
CA TYR A 85 0.82 -0.29 -7.86
C TYR A 85 -0.62 -0.30 -8.32
N GLY A 86 -1.00 0.73 -9.08
CA GLY A 86 -2.30 0.84 -9.72
C GLY A 86 -2.22 0.54 -11.20
N LEU A 87 -3.13 -0.30 -11.67
CA LEU A 87 -3.40 -0.58 -13.06
C LEU A 87 -4.74 0.04 -13.39
N TYR A 88 -4.75 0.97 -14.34
CA TYR A 88 -5.96 1.69 -14.74
C TYR A 88 -6.16 1.58 -16.24
N GLY A 89 -7.33 1.12 -16.60
CA GLY A 89 -7.83 0.95 -17.96
C GLY A 89 -9.24 0.39 -17.92
N PRO A 90 -9.99 0.43 -19.03
CA PRO A 90 -11.27 -0.28 -19.16
C PRO A 90 -11.07 -1.76 -18.82
N ILE A 91 -12.03 -2.35 -18.10
CA ILE A 91 -11.89 -3.73 -17.62
C ILE A 91 -11.65 -4.72 -18.77
N GLU A 92 -12.30 -4.51 -19.91
CA GLU A 92 -12.18 -5.39 -21.07
C GLU A 92 -10.87 -5.18 -21.88
N ASP A 93 -10.26 -3.99 -21.82
CA ASP A 93 -9.05 -3.67 -22.55
C ASP A 93 -7.77 -4.04 -21.78
N VAL A 94 -7.88 -4.24 -20.48
CA VAL A 94 -6.74 -4.62 -19.65
C VAL A 94 -6.40 -6.09 -19.86
N ASP A 95 -5.17 -6.37 -20.29
CA ASP A 95 -4.70 -7.74 -20.40
C ASP A 95 -4.81 -8.48 -19.06
N LEU A 96 -5.38 -9.68 -19.09
CA LEU A 96 -5.53 -10.51 -17.88
C LEU A 96 -4.18 -10.87 -17.25
N LYS A 97 -3.10 -10.90 -18.04
CA LYS A 97 -1.77 -11.07 -17.49
C LYS A 97 -1.40 -9.90 -16.59
N ASP A 98 -1.59 -8.68 -17.06
CA ASP A 98 -1.29 -7.46 -16.26
C ASP A 98 -2.18 -7.36 -15.02
N ALA A 99 -3.44 -7.75 -15.14
CA ALA A 99 -4.35 -7.85 -14.01
C ALA A 99 -3.87 -8.87 -12.97
N ARG A 100 -3.40 -10.06 -13.40
CA ARG A 100 -2.80 -11.07 -12.51
C ARG A 100 -1.53 -10.54 -11.87
N ASP A 101 -0.63 -9.92 -12.63
CA ASP A 101 0.63 -9.35 -12.13
C ASP A 101 0.35 -8.28 -11.04
N GLN A 102 -0.74 -7.50 -11.19
CA GLN A 102 -1.16 -6.57 -10.14
C GLN A 102 -1.62 -7.29 -8.86
N PHE A 103 -2.37 -8.38 -8.97
CA PHE A 103 -2.79 -9.18 -7.83
C PHE A 103 -1.60 -9.88 -7.18
N GLU A 104 -0.63 -10.37 -7.97
CA GLU A 104 0.61 -10.96 -7.46
C GLU A 104 1.34 -9.97 -6.54
N VAL A 105 1.44 -8.70 -6.92
CA VAL A 105 2.10 -7.70 -6.06
C VAL A 105 1.19 -7.24 -4.91
N ASN A 106 -0.07 -6.85 -5.21
CA ASN A 106 -0.91 -6.13 -4.27
C ASN A 106 -1.54 -7.02 -3.19
N LEU A 107 -1.67 -8.34 -3.46
CA LEU A 107 -2.32 -9.31 -2.59
C LEU A 107 -1.44 -10.51 -2.26
N PHE A 108 -1.02 -11.29 -3.26
CA PHE A 108 -0.30 -12.54 -3.01
C PHE A 108 1.11 -12.31 -2.45
N GLY A 109 1.85 -11.35 -2.98
CA GLY A 109 3.18 -10.99 -2.46
C GLY A 109 3.10 -10.47 -1.02
N LEU A 110 2.10 -9.63 -0.74
CA LEU A 110 1.82 -9.20 0.64
C LEU A 110 1.49 -10.38 1.55
N ALA A 111 0.64 -11.31 1.10
CA ALA A 111 0.28 -12.51 1.87
C ALA A 111 1.51 -13.39 2.12
N ASN A 112 2.38 -13.53 1.13
CA ASN A 112 3.61 -14.29 1.24
C ASN A 112 4.61 -13.65 2.23
N MET A 113 4.76 -12.32 2.22
CA MET A 113 5.51 -11.59 3.26
C MET A 113 4.98 -11.91 4.65
N ILE A 114 3.66 -11.90 4.83
CA ILE A 114 3.02 -12.22 6.11
C ILE A 114 3.33 -13.67 6.51
N LYS A 115 3.20 -14.63 5.60
CA LYS A 115 3.48 -16.05 5.83
C LYS A 115 4.89 -16.26 6.41
N HIS A 116 5.90 -15.56 5.90
CA HIS A 116 7.28 -15.71 6.36
C HIS A 116 7.58 -14.94 7.67
N VAL A 117 6.87 -13.85 7.96
CA VAL A 117 7.05 -13.07 9.19
C VAL A 117 6.26 -13.66 10.37
N LEU A 118 5.11 -14.30 10.13
CA LEU A 118 4.23 -14.81 11.18
C LEU A 118 4.87 -15.79 12.16
N PRO A 119 5.72 -16.76 11.75
CA PRO A 119 6.37 -17.66 12.71
C PRO A 119 7.21 -16.88 13.73
N ILE A 120 7.93 -15.84 13.27
CA ILE A 120 8.75 -14.99 14.13
C ILE A 120 7.85 -14.25 15.14
N MET A 121 6.81 -13.56 14.66
CA MET A 121 5.90 -12.82 15.52
C MET A 121 5.11 -13.72 16.51
N ARG A 122 4.75 -14.95 16.09
CA ARG A 122 4.11 -15.92 17.01
C ARG A 122 5.05 -16.35 18.13
N ASN A 123 6.30 -16.66 17.81
CA ASN A 123 7.30 -17.01 18.83
C ASN A 123 7.57 -15.85 19.79
N GLN A 124 7.45 -14.60 19.31
CA GLN A 124 7.55 -13.38 20.14
C GLN A 124 6.30 -13.16 21.01
N GLY A 125 5.16 -13.79 20.72
CA GLY A 125 3.86 -13.49 21.34
C GLY A 125 3.36 -12.07 21.05
N SER A 126 3.93 -11.39 20.06
CA SER A 126 3.59 -9.99 19.72
C SER A 126 4.04 -9.63 18.32
N GLY A 127 3.33 -8.70 17.69
CA GLY A 127 3.70 -8.14 16.40
C GLY A 127 2.63 -7.21 15.86
N LYS A 128 2.99 -6.41 14.87
CA LYS A 128 2.04 -5.58 14.12
C LYS A 128 2.22 -5.74 12.62
N ILE A 129 1.17 -6.11 11.96
CA ILE A 129 1.08 -6.16 10.51
C ILE A 129 0.25 -4.96 10.06
N ILE A 130 0.85 -4.09 9.26
CA ILE A 130 0.20 -2.89 8.73
C ILE A 130 0.13 -3.02 7.22
N ASN A 131 -1.07 -3.08 6.66
CA ASN A 131 -1.29 -3.28 5.24
C ASN A 131 -1.78 -1.98 4.59
N THR A 132 -1.13 -1.56 3.50
CA THR A 132 -1.55 -0.39 2.73
C THR A 132 -2.69 -0.75 1.79
N SER A 133 -3.91 -0.47 2.23
CA SER A 133 -5.10 -0.47 1.40
C SER A 133 -5.22 0.87 0.65
N SER A 134 -6.41 1.36 0.42
CA SER A 134 -6.76 2.62 -0.23
C SER A 134 -8.21 2.97 0.09
N ILE A 135 -8.62 4.21 -0.19
CA ILE A 135 -10.04 4.51 -0.39
C ILE A 135 -10.62 3.59 -1.49
N GLY A 136 -9.80 3.26 -2.48
CA GLY A 136 -10.12 2.33 -3.56
C GLY A 136 -10.37 0.88 -3.12
N GLY A 137 -10.14 0.53 -1.84
CA GLY A 137 -10.57 -0.74 -1.24
C GLY A 137 -12.02 -0.73 -0.71
N LYS A 138 -12.73 0.38 -0.86
CA LYS A 138 -14.13 0.55 -0.44
C LYS A 138 -14.99 1.30 -1.46
N VAL A 139 -14.37 2.08 -2.34
CA VAL A 139 -15.03 2.89 -3.37
C VAL A 139 -14.37 2.59 -4.70
N ALA A 140 -15.14 2.19 -5.69
CA ALA A 140 -14.67 2.03 -7.06
C ALA A 140 -14.70 3.37 -7.81
N SER A 141 -13.96 3.47 -8.90
CA SER A 141 -13.99 4.60 -9.83
C SER A 141 -13.78 4.12 -11.26
N LEU A 142 -14.02 4.97 -12.23
CA LEU A 142 -13.77 4.68 -13.65
C LEU A 142 -12.33 4.20 -13.87
N LEU A 143 -12.15 3.29 -14.79
CA LEU A 143 -10.89 2.69 -15.25
C LEU A 143 -10.09 1.94 -14.18
N GLY A 144 -10.47 1.99 -12.91
CA GLY A 144 -9.73 1.38 -11.80
C GLY A 144 -10.19 -0.02 -11.42
N GLY A 145 -10.97 -0.72 -12.24
CA GLY A 145 -11.63 -1.98 -11.87
C GLY A 145 -10.72 -3.01 -11.23
N TRP A 146 -9.62 -3.36 -11.89
CA TRP A 146 -8.64 -4.34 -11.37
C TRP A 146 -7.92 -3.87 -10.12
N TYR A 147 -7.54 -2.58 -10.06
CA TYR A 147 -6.92 -2.01 -8.86
C TYR A 147 -7.88 -2.06 -7.66
N HIS A 148 -9.14 -1.62 -7.87
CA HIS A 148 -10.14 -1.67 -6.82
C HIS A 148 -10.39 -3.10 -6.34
N ALA A 149 -10.54 -4.05 -7.26
CA ALA A 149 -10.71 -5.46 -6.94
C ALA A 149 -9.57 -5.97 -6.04
N SER A 150 -8.30 -5.66 -6.37
CA SER A 150 -7.15 -6.05 -5.55
C SER A 150 -7.19 -5.43 -4.14
N LYS A 151 -7.63 -4.17 -4.01
CA LYS A 151 -7.72 -3.50 -2.70
C LYS A 151 -8.93 -3.92 -1.89
N PHE A 152 -10.07 -4.26 -2.53
CA PHE A 152 -11.21 -4.90 -1.85
C PHE A 152 -10.83 -6.29 -1.32
N ALA A 153 -10.14 -7.10 -2.13
CA ALA A 153 -9.62 -8.39 -1.69
C ALA A 153 -8.69 -8.25 -0.48
N LEU A 154 -7.78 -7.27 -0.50
CA LEU A 154 -6.87 -6.98 0.62
C LEU A 154 -7.62 -6.58 1.90
N GLU A 155 -8.71 -5.83 1.79
CA GLU A 155 -9.55 -5.45 2.94
C GLU A 155 -10.17 -6.68 3.61
N GLY A 156 -10.78 -7.59 2.82
CA GLY A 156 -11.36 -8.83 3.31
C GLY A 156 -10.31 -9.78 3.89
N PHE A 157 -9.19 -9.98 3.17
CA PHE A 157 -8.06 -10.76 3.64
C PHE A 157 -7.53 -10.26 4.99
N SER A 158 -7.37 -8.94 5.13
CA SER A 158 -6.86 -8.36 6.38
C SER A 158 -7.84 -8.47 7.55
N ASP A 159 -9.14 -8.46 7.29
CA ASP A 159 -10.15 -8.67 8.34
C ASP A 159 -10.12 -10.11 8.87
N SER A 160 -10.04 -11.11 7.99
CA SER A 160 -9.89 -12.52 8.38
C SER A 160 -8.59 -12.73 9.17
N LEU A 161 -7.47 -12.25 8.62
CA LEU A 161 -6.16 -12.34 9.27
C LEU A 161 -6.16 -11.73 10.68
N ARG A 162 -6.82 -10.60 10.86
CA ARG A 162 -6.94 -9.93 12.17
C ARG A 162 -7.66 -10.80 13.20
N ILE A 163 -8.67 -11.52 12.79
CA ILE A 163 -9.44 -12.42 13.67
C ILE A 163 -8.58 -13.64 14.06
N GLU A 164 -7.93 -14.26 13.06
CA GLU A 164 -7.07 -15.43 13.24
C GLU A 164 -5.89 -15.15 14.18
N LEU A 165 -5.25 -13.98 14.02
CA LEU A 165 -4.02 -13.64 14.74
C LEU A 165 -4.25 -13.08 16.15
N LYS A 166 -5.50 -12.82 16.54
CA LYS A 166 -5.83 -12.28 17.86
C LYS A 166 -5.32 -13.16 19.00
N GLN A 167 -5.40 -14.46 18.86
CA GLN A 167 -4.93 -15.44 19.85
C GLN A 167 -3.41 -15.41 20.07
N PHE A 168 -2.63 -14.91 19.08
CA PHE A 168 -1.17 -14.84 19.17
C PHE A 168 -0.66 -13.45 19.58
N GLY A 169 -1.53 -12.54 19.99
CA GLY A 169 -1.14 -11.18 20.37
C GLY A 169 -0.67 -10.30 19.20
N ILE A 170 -0.88 -10.74 17.94
CA ILE A 170 -0.47 -10.04 16.74
C ILE A 170 -1.62 -9.15 16.25
N GLN A 171 -1.32 -7.88 15.97
CA GLN A 171 -2.30 -6.88 15.57
C GLN A 171 -2.24 -6.60 14.08
N VAL A 172 -3.38 -6.59 13.39
CA VAL A 172 -3.48 -6.27 11.97
C VAL A 172 -4.19 -4.94 11.79
N VAL A 173 -3.58 -4.05 11.02
CA VAL A 173 -4.04 -2.68 10.80
C VAL A 173 -4.08 -2.37 9.31
N LEU A 174 -5.14 -1.77 8.84
CA LEU A 174 -5.28 -1.25 7.48
C LEU A 174 -5.06 0.26 7.45
N ILE A 175 -4.20 0.69 6.54
CA ILE A 175 -4.03 2.09 6.19
C ILE A 175 -4.84 2.35 4.92
N GLN A 176 -5.75 3.33 4.97
CA GLN A 176 -6.63 3.71 3.85
C GLN A 176 -6.30 5.12 3.36
N PRO A 177 -5.21 5.30 2.59
CA PRO A 177 -4.87 6.59 2.02
C PRO A 177 -5.93 7.03 1.00
N GLY A 178 -6.22 8.33 1.00
CA GLY A 178 -6.81 8.98 -0.15
C GLY A 178 -5.73 9.34 -1.16
N LEU A 179 -5.82 10.53 -1.73
CA LEU A 179 -4.87 10.98 -2.74
C LEU A 179 -3.55 11.43 -2.10
N ILE A 180 -2.47 10.72 -2.41
CA ILE A 180 -1.12 10.99 -1.92
C ILE A 180 -0.20 11.29 -3.10
N LYS A 181 0.61 12.35 -2.99
CA LYS A 181 1.60 12.74 -4.00
C LYS A 181 2.75 11.75 -4.04
N THR A 182 2.73 10.83 -5.01
CA THR A 182 3.73 9.77 -5.20
C THR A 182 3.85 9.43 -6.69
N GLU A 183 4.86 8.64 -7.06
CA GLU A 183 5.01 8.06 -8.41
C GLU A 183 3.85 7.12 -8.82
N PHE A 184 2.94 6.78 -7.91
CA PHE A 184 1.83 5.88 -8.16
C PHE A 184 0.95 6.33 -9.33
N MET A 185 0.61 7.62 -9.37
CA MET A 185 -0.25 8.17 -10.43
C MET A 185 0.44 8.21 -11.78
N GLN A 186 1.75 8.45 -11.82
CA GLN A 186 2.52 8.41 -13.07
C GLN A 186 2.46 7.02 -13.71
N ARG A 187 2.68 5.97 -12.93
CA ARG A 187 2.58 4.58 -13.43
C ARG A 187 1.18 4.23 -13.93
N THR A 188 0.17 4.73 -13.24
CA THR A 188 -1.23 4.58 -13.65
C THR A 188 -1.48 5.25 -15.00
N TYR A 189 -0.96 6.46 -15.18
CA TYR A 189 -1.03 7.21 -16.43
C TYR A 189 -0.29 6.49 -17.56
N ASP A 190 0.94 6.04 -17.32
CA ASP A 190 1.79 5.35 -18.29
C ASP A 190 1.13 4.05 -18.80
N TYR A 191 0.33 3.36 -17.96
CA TYR A 191 -0.41 2.18 -18.42
C TYR A 191 -1.62 2.57 -19.28
N ALA A 192 -2.44 3.50 -18.82
CA ALA A 192 -3.63 3.92 -19.53
C ALA A 192 -3.31 4.51 -20.93
N SER A 193 -2.14 5.13 -21.09
CA SER A 193 -1.67 5.66 -22.38
C SER A 193 -1.29 4.56 -23.41
N LYS A 194 -1.16 3.31 -22.98
CA LYS A 194 -0.83 2.17 -23.87
C LYS A 194 -2.06 1.44 -24.39
N ILE A 195 -3.26 1.80 -23.94
CA ILE A 195 -4.50 1.19 -24.40
C ILE A 195 -4.73 1.52 -25.86
N ASP A 196 -5.23 0.54 -26.61
CA ASP A 196 -5.46 0.64 -28.05
C ASP A 196 -6.24 1.91 -28.41
N ALA A 197 -5.73 2.64 -29.39
CA ALA A 197 -6.37 3.85 -29.92
C ALA A 197 -7.77 3.59 -30.51
N GLN A 198 -8.10 2.34 -30.84
CA GLN A 198 -9.41 1.93 -31.36
C GLN A 198 -10.38 1.52 -30.25
N SER A 199 -9.98 1.57 -28.98
CA SER A 199 -10.86 1.24 -27.84
C SER A 199 -12.12 2.11 -27.86
N PRO A 200 -13.31 1.54 -27.61
CA PRO A 200 -14.54 2.31 -27.49
C PRO A 200 -14.55 3.22 -26.25
N TYR A 201 -13.57 3.11 -25.38
CA TYR A 201 -13.42 3.92 -24.16
C TYR A 201 -12.46 5.11 -24.32
N GLN A 202 -11.99 5.44 -25.53
CA GLN A 202 -11.00 6.51 -25.74
C GLN A 202 -11.44 7.85 -25.14
N ASP A 203 -12.70 8.25 -25.29
CA ASP A 203 -13.22 9.49 -24.71
C ASP A 203 -13.18 9.44 -23.16
N THR A 204 -13.52 8.30 -22.59
CA THR A 204 -13.47 8.09 -21.14
C THR A 204 -12.03 8.14 -20.62
N ILE A 205 -11.11 7.49 -21.34
CA ILE A 205 -9.68 7.49 -21.02
C ILE A 205 -9.14 8.92 -21.08
N ALA A 206 -9.41 9.63 -22.17
CA ALA A 206 -8.97 11.02 -22.34
C ALA A 206 -9.52 11.93 -21.24
N HIS A 207 -10.79 11.79 -20.88
CA HIS A 207 -11.40 12.56 -19.79
C HIS A 207 -10.73 12.29 -18.44
N VAL A 208 -10.55 11.03 -18.06
CA VAL A 208 -9.92 10.63 -16.80
C VAL A 208 -8.45 11.06 -16.78
N MET A 209 -7.71 10.89 -17.89
CA MET A 209 -6.31 11.30 -18.00
C MET A 209 -6.15 12.81 -17.87
N LYS A 210 -6.96 13.60 -18.56
CA LYS A 210 -6.94 15.07 -18.45
C LYS A 210 -7.23 15.54 -17.03
N SER A 211 -8.18 14.89 -16.34
CA SER A 211 -8.46 15.17 -14.94
C SER A 211 -7.29 14.78 -14.03
N ALA A 212 -6.67 13.63 -14.27
CA ALA A 212 -5.49 13.19 -13.54
C ALA A 212 -4.30 14.11 -13.75
N GLU A 213 -4.02 14.53 -14.99
CA GLU A 213 -2.96 15.47 -15.32
C GLU A 213 -3.17 16.80 -14.60
N ARG A 214 -4.35 17.39 -14.72
CA ARG A 214 -4.69 18.66 -14.06
C ARG A 214 -4.53 18.57 -12.54
N ASP A 215 -4.98 17.50 -11.93
CA ASP A 215 -5.14 17.40 -10.49
C ASP A 215 -3.93 16.76 -9.78
N TYR A 216 -3.24 15.83 -10.41
CA TYR A 216 -2.17 15.02 -9.80
C TYR A 216 -0.77 15.34 -10.32
N LEU A 217 -0.57 15.34 -11.64
CA LEU A 217 0.76 15.54 -12.21
C LEU A 217 1.29 16.95 -11.96
N THR A 218 0.40 17.94 -11.89
CA THR A 218 0.78 19.31 -11.50
C THR A 218 1.08 19.46 -10.00
N GLY A 219 0.90 18.40 -9.22
CA GLY A 219 1.10 18.44 -7.77
C GLY A 219 0.09 19.30 -6.98
N LYS A 220 -0.96 19.81 -7.63
CA LYS A 220 -1.98 20.65 -6.98
C LYS A 220 -2.88 19.84 -6.03
N VAL A 221 -3.17 18.59 -6.37
CA VAL A 221 -4.03 17.72 -5.57
C VAL A 221 -3.23 16.56 -5.00
N GLY A 222 -3.58 16.16 -3.79
CA GLY A 222 -2.90 15.10 -3.06
C GLY A 222 -2.21 15.63 -1.79
N SER A 223 -2.09 14.76 -0.80
CA SER A 223 -1.39 15.02 0.45
C SER A 223 0.06 14.58 0.37
N ASN A 224 0.95 15.22 1.13
CA ASN A 224 2.34 14.77 1.22
C ASN A 224 2.40 13.37 1.87
N PRO A 225 3.26 12.44 1.38
CA PRO A 225 3.43 11.10 1.95
C PRO A 225 3.69 11.07 3.45
N ILE A 226 4.28 12.12 4.01
CA ILE A 226 4.54 12.26 5.45
C ILE A 226 3.28 12.13 6.32
N VAL A 227 2.08 12.45 5.78
CA VAL A 227 0.85 12.29 6.54
C VAL A 227 0.54 10.82 6.79
N VAL A 228 0.91 9.94 5.84
CA VAL A 228 0.78 8.50 6.00
C VAL A 228 1.81 7.98 7.01
N ALA A 229 3.07 8.40 6.87
CA ALA A 229 4.15 8.03 7.80
C ALA A 229 3.80 8.35 9.27
N LYS A 230 3.23 9.53 9.53
CA LYS A 230 2.76 9.93 10.87
C LYS A 230 1.64 9.01 11.38
N VAL A 231 0.74 8.58 10.50
CA VAL A 231 -0.36 7.68 10.87
C VAL A 231 0.15 6.26 11.11
N VAL A 232 1.08 5.75 10.30
CA VAL A 232 1.76 4.47 10.52
C VAL A 232 2.47 4.49 11.89
N TYR A 233 3.24 5.54 12.19
CA TYR A 233 3.87 5.71 13.49
C TYR A 233 2.84 5.69 14.63
N LYS A 234 1.70 6.39 14.49
CA LYS A 234 0.62 6.37 15.46
C LYS A 234 0.06 4.97 15.68
N ALA A 235 -0.13 4.20 14.60
CA ALA A 235 -0.60 2.81 14.67
C ALA A 235 0.43 1.92 15.38
N ILE A 236 1.73 2.09 15.09
CA ILE A 236 2.81 1.35 15.75
C ILE A 236 2.82 1.63 17.26
N LYS A 237 2.73 2.90 17.67
CA LYS A 237 2.83 3.30 19.09
C LYS A 237 1.58 2.98 19.90
N ALA A 238 0.43 2.80 19.26
CA ALA A 238 -0.81 2.51 19.96
C ALA A 238 -0.77 1.08 20.56
N ARG A 239 -1.06 0.94 21.85
CA ARG A 239 -1.22 -0.37 22.51
C ARG A 239 -2.41 -1.15 21.92
N ARG A 240 -3.49 -0.45 21.60
CA ARG A 240 -4.69 -0.97 20.92
C ARG A 240 -4.97 -0.10 19.70
N PRO A 241 -4.33 -0.36 18.55
CA PRO A 241 -4.55 0.44 17.36
C PRO A 241 -5.98 0.27 16.84
N LYS A 242 -6.48 1.27 16.13
CA LYS A 242 -7.68 1.12 15.31
C LYS A 242 -7.41 0.09 14.21
N THR A 243 -8.43 -0.64 13.82
CA THR A 243 -8.32 -1.62 12.70
C THR A 243 -8.09 -0.93 11.36
N ARG A 244 -8.57 0.32 11.22
CA ARG A 244 -8.43 1.14 10.00
C ARG A 244 -8.08 2.57 10.34
N TYR A 245 -7.13 3.12 9.60
CA TYR A 245 -6.75 4.53 9.63
C TYR A 245 -6.97 5.16 8.27
N ARG A 246 -7.75 6.23 8.23
CA ARG A 246 -8.04 7.03 7.04
C ARG A 246 -7.18 8.29 7.07
N MET A 247 -6.57 8.65 5.94
CA MET A 247 -5.77 9.86 5.84
C MET A 247 -5.63 10.32 4.38
N GLY A 248 -5.20 11.54 4.22
CA GLY A 248 -5.04 12.16 2.90
C GLY A 248 -6.35 12.77 2.37
N LYS A 249 -6.21 13.57 1.32
CA LYS A 249 -7.36 14.24 0.70
C LYS A 249 -8.39 13.23 0.20
N LEU A 250 -9.65 13.59 0.28
CA LEU A 250 -10.84 12.84 -0.11
C LEU A 250 -11.12 11.55 0.69
N SER A 251 -10.18 11.04 1.53
CA SER A 251 -10.39 9.77 2.21
C SER A 251 -11.63 9.77 3.11
N PHE A 252 -11.84 10.84 3.85
CA PHE A 252 -12.97 10.93 4.77
C PHE A 252 -14.31 11.04 4.01
N ILE A 253 -14.36 11.95 3.02
CA ILE A 253 -15.58 12.20 2.24
C ILE A 253 -15.99 10.96 1.46
N ALA A 254 -15.07 10.34 0.70
CA ALA A 254 -15.36 9.18 -0.13
C ALA A 254 -15.86 7.98 0.70
N LEU A 255 -15.17 7.68 1.80
CA LEU A 255 -15.55 6.55 2.66
C LEU A 255 -16.83 6.81 3.47
N THR A 256 -17.16 8.05 3.75
CA THR A 256 -18.44 8.41 4.39
C THR A 256 -19.57 8.36 3.38
N ALA A 257 -19.38 8.92 2.18
CA ALA A 257 -20.35 8.85 1.09
C ALA A 257 -20.72 7.39 0.77
N ARG A 258 -19.73 6.49 0.65
CA ARG A 258 -19.96 5.06 0.41
C ARG A 258 -20.81 4.37 1.48
N LYS A 259 -20.78 4.86 2.71
CA LYS A 259 -21.60 4.30 3.80
C LYS A 259 -23.04 4.77 3.79
N ILE A 260 -23.29 5.97 3.26
CA ILE A 260 -24.59 6.65 3.39
C ILE A 260 -25.36 6.62 2.08
N LEU A 261 -24.65 6.74 0.94
CA LEU A 261 -25.30 6.86 -0.36
C LEU A 261 -25.59 5.49 -0.96
N PRO A 262 -26.80 5.28 -1.55
CA PRO A 262 -27.08 4.16 -2.42
C PRO A 262 -26.16 4.13 -3.64
N ASP A 263 -25.91 2.95 -4.20
CA ASP A 263 -24.97 2.76 -5.32
C ASP A 263 -25.26 3.69 -6.51
N LYS A 264 -26.52 3.82 -6.94
CA LYS A 264 -26.93 4.71 -8.05
C LYS A 264 -26.54 6.17 -7.86
N TRP A 265 -26.60 6.69 -6.61
CA TRP A 265 -26.20 8.06 -6.29
C TRP A 265 -24.68 8.22 -6.30
N LEU A 266 -23.98 7.20 -5.80
CA LEU A 266 -22.53 7.17 -5.82
C LEU A 266 -22.01 7.12 -7.26
N ASP A 267 -22.58 6.26 -8.10
CA ASP A 267 -22.24 6.15 -9.52
C ASP A 267 -22.45 7.48 -10.26
N TYR A 268 -23.59 8.14 -10.02
CA TYR A 268 -23.84 9.46 -10.60
C TYR A 268 -22.79 10.51 -10.23
N ILE A 269 -22.34 10.51 -8.98
CA ILE A 269 -21.27 11.43 -8.52
C ILE A 269 -19.92 11.09 -9.15
N LEU A 270 -19.61 9.80 -9.30
CA LEU A 270 -18.35 9.32 -9.85
C LEU A 270 -18.26 9.54 -11.38
N LEU A 271 -19.40 9.45 -12.09
CA LEU A 271 -19.49 9.72 -13.54
C LEU A 271 -19.34 11.22 -13.88
N LYS A 272 -19.69 12.11 -12.97
CA LYS A 272 -19.59 13.58 -13.17
C LYS A 272 -18.20 14.15 -12.89
N ARG A 273 -17.27 13.34 -12.41
CA ARG A 273 -15.90 13.75 -12.12
C ARG A 273 -14.95 13.41 -13.22
#